data_1884663f79bf1bc1a9729dc7deffcee2
#
_entry.id   1884663f79bf1bc1a9729dc7deffcee2
#
_cell.length_a   1.000
_cell.length_b   1.000
_cell.length_c   1.000
_cell.angle_alpha   90.00
_cell.angle_beta   90.00
_cell.angle_gamma   90.00
#
_symmetry.space_group_name_H-M   'P 1'
#
loop_
_entity.id
_entity.type
_entity.pdbx_description
1 polymer ?
#
loop_
_entity_poly.entity_id
_entity_poly.type
_entity_poly.pdbx_seq_one_letter_code
_entity_poly.pdbx_strand_id
1 'polypeptide(L)'
;PEQGIAANLHVYYKERIDFWCDDPEALSLIWYCLHLTNEALRSRLTEQRHRFNACMKDKTLEIIHTAHERVNVSDEELYSTMRVMYNHLLIKYMHRVVDLKAEGDTAGMERERQELLHRYDRFIQMLLYGILA
;
A
#
# COMPACT_ATOMS: atom_id res chain seq x y z
N PRO A 1 18.06 18.31 3.08
CA PRO A 1 18.76 17.21 2.45
C PRO A 1 17.78 16.41 1.63
N GLU A 2 18.15 16.25 0.41
CA GLU A 2 17.33 15.46 -0.49
C GLU A 2 17.48 13.98 -0.13
N GLN A 3 16.54 13.49 0.65
CA GLN A 3 16.36 12.07 0.71
C GLN A 3 15.86 11.63 -0.66
N GLY A 4 16.42 10.56 -1.19
CA GLY A 4 16.01 10.05 -2.49
C GLY A 4 14.52 9.67 -2.52
N ILE A 5 13.98 9.49 -3.72
CA ILE A 5 12.58 9.09 -3.92
C ILE A 5 12.24 7.84 -3.12
N ALA A 6 13.11 6.83 -3.13
CA ALA A 6 12.87 5.58 -2.40
C ALA A 6 12.69 5.83 -0.90
N ALA A 7 13.53 6.69 -0.31
CA ALA A 7 13.41 7.03 1.11
C ALA A 7 12.13 7.79 1.43
N ASN A 8 11.72 8.70 0.57
CA ASN A 8 10.48 9.47 0.77
C ASN A 8 9.25 8.58 0.60
N LEU A 9 9.26 7.67 -0.36
CA LEU A 9 8.20 6.69 -0.53
C LEU A 9 8.14 5.72 0.65
N HIS A 10 9.30 5.32 1.19
CA HIS A 10 9.34 4.49 2.39
C HIS A 10 8.61 5.16 3.55
N VAL A 11 8.90 6.44 3.84
CA VAL A 11 8.26 7.17 4.93
C VAL A 11 6.76 7.23 4.71
N TYR A 12 6.31 7.61 3.52
CA TYR A 12 4.89 7.75 3.21
C TYR A 12 4.14 6.42 3.33
N TYR A 13 4.65 5.37 2.72
CA TYR A 13 3.97 4.08 2.72
C TYR A 13 4.09 3.36 4.05
N LYS A 14 5.18 3.59 4.81
CA LYS A 14 5.28 3.08 6.17
C LYS A 14 4.14 3.60 7.04
N GLU A 15 3.82 4.88 6.94
CA GLU A 15 2.68 5.46 7.67
C GLU A 15 1.36 4.79 7.26
N ARG A 16 1.17 4.52 5.97
CA ARG A 16 -0.03 3.83 5.47
C ARG A 16 -0.10 2.39 5.94
N ILE A 17 1.02 1.68 5.89
CA ILE A 17 1.11 0.29 6.36
C ILE A 17 0.87 0.22 7.86
N ASP A 18 1.50 1.11 8.64
CA ASP A 18 1.30 1.14 10.09
C ASP A 18 -0.16 1.39 10.44
N PHE A 19 -0.84 2.30 9.73
CA PHE A 19 -2.27 2.54 9.93
C PHE A 19 -3.10 1.26 9.80
N TRP A 20 -2.87 0.49 8.74
CA TRP A 20 -3.61 -0.76 8.53
C TRP A 20 -3.19 -1.87 9.49
N CYS A 21 -1.90 -1.95 9.82
CA CYS A 21 -1.39 -2.98 10.73
C CYS A 21 -1.81 -2.75 12.18
N ASP A 22 -2.02 -1.49 12.56
CA ASP A 22 -2.50 -1.15 13.90
C ASP A 22 -3.97 -1.56 14.10
N ASP A 23 -4.74 -1.69 13.02
CA ASP A 23 -6.12 -2.15 13.09
C ASP A 23 -6.43 -3.18 11.99
N PRO A 24 -5.96 -4.42 12.13
CA PRO A 24 -6.22 -5.48 11.14
C PRO A 24 -7.71 -5.78 10.96
N GLU A 25 -8.51 -5.55 12.00
CA GLU A 25 -9.97 -5.78 11.93
C GLU A 25 -10.63 -4.77 11.00
N ALA A 26 -10.21 -3.52 11.03
CA ALA A 26 -10.69 -2.50 10.11
C ALA A 26 -10.34 -2.86 8.66
N LEU A 27 -9.11 -3.33 8.42
CA LEU A 27 -8.68 -3.78 7.10
C LEU A 27 -9.53 -4.95 6.60
N SER A 28 -9.76 -5.95 7.45
CA SER A 28 -10.61 -7.10 7.14
C SER A 28 -12.05 -6.69 6.86
N LEU A 29 -12.59 -5.76 7.64
CA LEU A 29 -13.94 -5.26 7.47
C LEU A 29 -14.11 -4.54 6.14
N ILE A 30 -13.17 -3.69 5.78
CA ILE A 30 -13.19 -2.98 4.49
C ILE A 30 -13.14 -3.98 3.34
N TRP A 31 -12.26 -4.97 3.41
CA TRP A 31 -12.17 -6.02 2.42
C TRP A 31 -13.50 -6.78 2.26
N TYR A 32 -14.09 -7.16 3.40
CA TYR A 32 -15.39 -7.84 3.41
C TYR A 32 -16.48 -6.97 2.79
N CYS A 33 -16.55 -5.69 3.15
CA CYS A 33 -17.55 -4.76 2.63
C CYS A 33 -17.47 -4.58 1.12
N LEU A 34 -16.28 -4.67 0.53
CA LEU A 34 -16.10 -4.57 -0.92
C LEU A 34 -16.70 -5.76 -1.69
N HIS A 35 -16.97 -6.86 -0.99
CA HIS A 35 -17.54 -8.08 -1.57
C HIS A 35 -19.02 -8.25 -1.24
N LEU A 36 -19.66 -7.24 -0.64
CA LEU A 36 -21.09 -7.29 -0.32
C LEU A 36 -21.94 -7.26 -1.58
N THR A 37 -23.06 -7.98 -1.52
CA THR A 37 -24.03 -8.05 -2.62
C THR A 37 -24.97 -6.83 -2.67
N ASN A 38 -25.01 -6.03 -1.59
CA ASN A 38 -25.84 -4.82 -1.55
C ASN A 38 -25.21 -3.72 -2.42
N GLU A 39 -25.84 -3.45 -3.56
CA GLU A 39 -25.35 -2.51 -4.54
C GLU A 39 -25.21 -1.07 -4.04
N ALA A 40 -26.17 -0.59 -3.26
CA ALA A 40 -26.16 0.77 -2.74
C ALA A 40 -24.97 0.99 -1.79
N LEU A 41 -24.74 0.04 -0.87
CA LEU A 41 -23.61 0.10 0.06
C LEU A 41 -22.29 -0.06 -0.68
N ARG A 42 -22.23 -0.99 -1.63
CA ARG A 42 -21.03 -1.21 -2.43
C ARG A 42 -20.67 0.02 -3.26
N SER A 43 -21.66 0.72 -3.83
CA SER A 43 -21.44 1.96 -4.57
C SER A 43 -20.82 3.05 -3.69
N ARG A 44 -21.34 3.23 -2.47
CA ARG A 44 -20.82 4.21 -1.52
C ARG A 44 -19.39 3.90 -1.11
N LEU A 45 -19.08 2.64 -0.85
CA LEU A 45 -17.74 2.20 -0.49
C LEU A 45 -16.76 2.36 -1.65
N THR A 46 -17.21 2.07 -2.86
CA THR A 46 -16.42 2.28 -4.08
C THR A 46 -16.08 3.75 -4.26
N GLU A 47 -17.02 4.66 -4.04
CA GLU A 47 -16.79 6.10 -4.11
C GLU A 47 -15.72 6.55 -3.11
N GLN A 48 -15.85 6.13 -1.85
CA GLN A 48 -14.85 6.45 -0.81
C GLN A 48 -13.49 5.87 -1.16
N ARG A 49 -13.45 4.67 -1.68
CA ARG A 49 -12.21 4.03 -2.13
C ARG A 49 -11.56 4.79 -3.27
N HIS A 50 -12.34 5.29 -4.22
CA HIS A 50 -11.80 6.12 -5.31
C HIS A 50 -11.19 7.40 -4.80
N ARG A 51 -11.82 8.08 -3.84
CA ARG A 51 -11.28 9.28 -3.21
C ARG A 51 -9.97 9.01 -2.49
N PHE A 52 -9.92 7.92 -1.72
CA PHE A 52 -8.71 7.51 -1.02
C PHE A 52 -7.58 7.19 -2.00
N ASN A 53 -7.88 6.42 -3.05
CA ASN A 53 -6.90 6.08 -4.08
C ASN A 53 -6.40 7.32 -4.82
N ALA A 54 -7.26 8.27 -5.12
CA ALA A 54 -6.87 9.53 -5.76
C ALA A 54 -5.90 10.32 -4.87
N CYS A 55 -6.17 10.40 -3.57
CA CYS A 55 -5.29 11.05 -2.62
C CYS A 55 -3.92 10.37 -2.54
N MET A 56 -3.89 9.04 -2.45
CA MET A 56 -2.65 8.27 -2.45
C MET A 56 -1.87 8.44 -3.74
N LYS A 57 -2.58 8.47 -4.88
CA LYS A 57 -1.97 8.70 -6.19
C LYS A 57 -1.29 10.05 -6.25
N ASP A 58 -1.99 11.11 -5.85
CA ASP A 58 -1.46 12.48 -5.88
C ASP A 58 -0.21 12.60 -5.01
N LYS A 59 -0.24 12.05 -3.80
CA LYS A 59 0.91 12.07 -2.90
C LYS A 59 2.09 11.27 -3.44
N THR A 60 1.82 10.08 -3.96
CA THR A 60 2.86 9.21 -4.53
C THR A 60 3.54 9.89 -5.71
N LEU A 61 2.76 10.45 -6.63
CA LEU A 61 3.29 11.15 -7.80
C LEU A 61 4.03 12.44 -7.43
N GLU A 62 3.54 13.17 -6.43
CA GLU A 62 4.25 14.32 -5.89
C GLU A 62 5.66 13.95 -5.45
N ILE A 63 5.80 12.85 -4.71
CA ILE A 63 7.11 12.36 -4.27
C ILE A 63 7.99 11.95 -5.45
N ILE A 64 7.43 11.24 -6.41
CA ILE A 64 8.17 10.76 -7.60
C ILE A 64 8.61 11.94 -8.46
N HIS A 65 7.77 12.95 -8.62
CA HIS A 65 8.08 14.13 -9.44
C HIS A 65 9.11 15.06 -8.82
N THR A 66 9.54 14.83 -7.58
CA THR A 66 10.67 15.57 -7.01
C THR A 66 12.00 15.19 -7.68
N ALA A 67 12.05 14.04 -8.37
CA ALA A 67 13.24 13.64 -9.11
C ALA A 67 13.28 14.37 -10.46
N HIS A 68 14.47 14.80 -10.82
CA HIS A 68 14.71 15.42 -12.13
C HIS A 68 14.95 14.37 -13.23
N GLU A 69 14.78 13.11 -12.91
CA GLU A 69 15.05 12.00 -13.81
C GLU A 69 13.81 11.64 -14.62
N ARG A 70 14.03 11.15 -15.81
CA ARG A 70 12.95 10.74 -16.69
C ARG A 70 12.42 9.37 -16.30
N VAL A 71 11.11 9.29 -16.20
CA VAL A 71 10.40 8.03 -16.01
C VAL A 71 9.87 7.60 -17.39
N ASN A 72 10.17 6.35 -17.78
CA ASN A 72 9.82 5.83 -19.11
C ASN A 72 8.35 5.36 -19.23
N VAL A 73 7.58 5.49 -18.19
CA VAL A 73 6.17 5.09 -18.17
C VAL A 73 5.31 6.27 -17.76
N SER A 74 4.04 6.23 -18.12
CA SER A 74 3.10 7.27 -17.72
C SER A 74 2.83 7.21 -16.22
N ASP A 75 2.37 8.32 -15.65
CA ASP A 75 1.96 8.38 -14.25
C ASP A 75 0.88 7.33 -13.94
N GLU A 76 -0.04 7.12 -14.86
CA GLU A 76 -1.11 6.13 -14.70
C GLU A 76 -0.55 4.70 -14.60
N GLU A 77 0.37 4.34 -15.48
CA GLU A 77 1.00 3.01 -15.46
C GLU A 77 1.84 2.82 -14.20
N LEU A 78 2.62 3.83 -13.83
CA LEU A 78 3.48 3.77 -12.66
C LEU A 78 2.66 3.58 -11.40
N TYR A 79 1.67 4.43 -11.18
CA TYR A 79 0.84 4.35 -9.99
C TYR A 79 0.01 3.06 -9.96
N SER A 80 -0.54 2.64 -11.09
CA SER A 80 -1.30 1.40 -11.19
C SER A 80 -0.46 0.19 -10.77
N THR A 81 0.79 0.13 -11.22
CA THR A 81 1.72 -0.94 -10.84
C THR A 81 2.01 -0.91 -9.34
N MET A 82 2.29 0.25 -8.79
CA MET A 82 2.55 0.41 -7.36
C MET A 82 1.34 0.01 -6.51
N ARG A 83 0.15 0.41 -6.94
CA ARG A 83 -1.09 0.10 -6.24
C ARG A 83 -1.39 -1.41 -6.23
N VAL A 84 -1.22 -2.07 -7.36
CA VAL A 84 -1.44 -3.52 -7.46
C VAL A 84 -0.53 -4.27 -6.49
N MET A 85 0.75 -3.92 -6.47
CA MET A 85 1.70 -4.56 -5.55
C MET A 85 1.38 -4.25 -4.09
N TYR A 86 1.08 -2.99 -3.77
CA TYR A 86 0.71 -2.57 -2.43
C TYR A 86 -0.50 -3.34 -1.91
N ASN A 87 -1.56 -3.42 -2.72
CA ASN A 87 -2.78 -4.15 -2.36
C ASN A 87 -2.50 -5.64 -2.19
N HIS A 88 -1.70 -6.23 -3.07
CA HIS A 88 -1.33 -7.65 -2.98
C HIS A 88 -0.62 -7.95 -1.66
N LEU A 89 0.35 -7.12 -1.28
CA LEU A 89 1.10 -7.30 -0.04
C LEU A 89 0.20 -7.12 1.19
N LEU A 90 -0.70 -6.14 1.19
CA LEU A 90 -1.66 -5.94 2.28
C LEU A 90 -2.61 -7.13 2.45
N ILE A 91 -3.11 -7.67 1.35
CA ILE A 91 -4.01 -8.82 1.39
C ILE A 91 -3.29 -10.04 1.95
N LYS A 92 -2.06 -10.29 1.52
CA LYS A 92 -1.23 -11.37 2.07
C LYS A 92 -1.00 -11.20 3.57
N TYR A 93 -0.68 -9.98 3.99
CA TYR A 93 -0.54 -9.66 5.41
C TYR A 93 -1.83 -9.95 6.18
N MET A 94 -2.95 -9.49 5.67
CA MET A 94 -4.25 -9.67 6.32
C MET A 94 -4.57 -11.16 6.54
N HIS A 95 -4.34 -11.99 5.52
CA HIS A 95 -4.60 -13.42 5.62
C HIS A 95 -3.72 -14.11 6.67
N ARG A 96 -2.46 -13.71 6.78
CA ARG A 96 -1.54 -14.29 7.76
C ARG A 96 -1.84 -13.83 9.18
N VAL A 97 -2.19 -12.57 9.34
CA VAL A 97 -2.36 -11.97 10.66
C VAL A 97 -3.64 -12.42 11.36
N VAL A 98 -4.66 -12.85 10.62
CA VAL A 98 -5.91 -13.37 11.20
C VAL A 98 -5.62 -14.57 12.10
N ASP A 99 -4.84 -15.52 11.61
CA ASP A 99 -4.50 -16.71 12.39
C ASP A 99 -3.60 -16.37 13.58
N LEU A 100 -2.60 -15.53 13.37
CA LEU A 100 -1.68 -15.12 14.44
C LEU A 100 -2.42 -14.36 15.54
N LYS A 101 -3.38 -13.53 15.18
CA LYS A 101 -4.20 -12.81 16.15
C LYS A 101 -5.07 -13.75 16.96
N ALA A 102 -5.67 -14.75 16.32
CA ALA A 102 -6.48 -15.76 17.00
C ALA A 102 -5.65 -16.58 18.00
N GLU A 103 -4.38 -16.80 17.71
CA GLU A 103 -3.43 -17.49 18.59
C GLU A 103 -2.81 -16.59 19.66
N GLY A 104 -3.06 -15.28 19.60
CA GLY A 104 -2.45 -14.30 20.49
C GLY A 104 -0.96 -14.07 20.26
N ASP A 105 -0.46 -14.41 19.07
CA ASP A 105 0.96 -14.29 18.71
C ASP A 105 1.29 -12.86 18.25
N THR A 106 1.48 -11.95 19.19
CA THR A 106 1.81 -10.56 18.91
C THR A 106 3.19 -10.41 18.28
N ALA A 107 4.15 -11.24 18.65
CA ALA A 107 5.49 -11.25 18.06
C ALA A 107 5.44 -11.69 16.59
N GLY A 108 4.62 -12.69 16.28
CA GLY A 108 4.37 -13.12 14.90
C GLY A 108 3.73 -12.04 14.06
N MET A 109 2.75 -11.32 14.61
CA MET A 109 2.11 -10.19 13.93
C MET A 109 3.13 -9.09 13.59
N GLU A 110 4.02 -8.75 14.52
CA GLU A 110 5.05 -7.76 14.28
C GLU A 110 6.05 -8.22 13.22
N ARG A 111 6.44 -9.49 13.20
CA ARG A 111 7.29 -10.05 12.14
C ARG A 111 6.62 -9.93 10.77
N GLU A 112 5.33 -10.19 10.66
CA GLU A 112 4.60 -10.06 9.40
C GLU A 112 4.52 -8.59 8.95
N ARG A 113 4.36 -7.65 9.87
CA ARG A 113 4.41 -6.21 9.58
C ARG A 113 5.76 -5.80 9.00
N GLN A 114 6.85 -6.23 9.64
CA GLN A 114 8.21 -5.93 9.19
C GLN A 114 8.49 -6.55 7.81
N GLU A 115 8.02 -7.77 7.59
CA GLU A 115 8.15 -8.43 6.30
C GLU A 115 7.37 -7.71 5.20
N LEU A 116 6.16 -7.26 5.49
CA LEU A 116 5.35 -6.47 4.57
C LEU A 116 6.09 -5.20 4.14
N LEU A 117 6.60 -4.45 5.11
CA LEU A 117 7.34 -3.21 4.84
C LEU A 117 8.61 -3.48 4.04
N HIS A 118 9.36 -4.52 4.41
CA HIS A 118 10.58 -4.90 3.73
C HIS A 118 10.32 -5.28 2.26
N ARG A 119 9.29 -6.07 2.00
CA ARG A 119 8.91 -6.45 0.62
C ARG A 119 8.50 -5.25 -0.20
N TYR A 120 7.75 -4.33 0.41
CA TYR A 120 7.36 -3.12 -0.28
C TYR A 120 8.58 -2.27 -0.63
N ASP A 121 9.50 -2.06 0.31
CA ASP A 121 10.72 -1.30 0.06
C ASP A 121 11.55 -1.91 -1.08
N ARG A 122 11.70 -3.23 -1.09
CA ARG A 122 12.42 -3.93 -2.16
C ARG A 122 11.72 -3.76 -3.51
N PHE A 123 10.42 -3.85 -3.52
CA PHE A 123 9.65 -3.62 -4.75
C PHE A 123 9.88 -2.21 -5.29
N ILE A 124 9.82 -1.21 -4.43
CA ILE A 124 10.05 0.18 -4.82
C ILE A 124 11.46 0.37 -5.38
N GLN A 125 12.48 -0.18 -4.73
CA GLN A 125 13.84 -0.12 -5.23
C GLN A 125 13.99 -0.75 -6.61
N MET A 126 13.42 -1.94 -6.80
CA MET A 126 13.46 -2.62 -8.10
C MET A 126 12.72 -1.82 -9.17
N LEU A 127 11.56 -1.27 -8.83
CA LEU A 127 10.75 -0.47 -9.75
C LEU A 127 11.51 0.80 -10.17
N LEU A 128 12.05 1.54 -9.22
CA LEU A 128 12.74 2.81 -9.49
C LEU A 128 14.01 2.59 -10.30
N TYR A 129 14.84 1.63 -9.92
CA TYR A 129 16.08 1.35 -10.65
C TYR A 129 15.83 0.81 -12.05
N GLY A 130 14.76 0.05 -12.25
CA GLY A 130 14.37 -0.43 -13.56
C GLY A 130 13.75 0.65 -14.46
N ILE A 131 13.10 1.65 -13.86
CA ILE A 131 12.41 2.73 -14.58
C ILE A 131 13.30 3.93 -14.82
N LEU A 132 14.18 4.26 -13.88
CA LEU A 132 15.00 5.47 -13.91
C LEU A 132 16.39 5.25 -14.52
N ALA A 133 16.73 4.03 -14.87
CA ALA A 133 18.04 3.70 -15.43
C ALA A 133 18.30 4.32 -16.84
#